data_876cd3ae199d30c21da2cd6f5501e2e1
#
_entry.id   876cd3ae199d30c21da2cd6f5501e2e1
#
_cell.length_a   1.000
_cell.length_b   1.000
_cell.length_c   1.000
_cell.angle_alpha   90.00
_cell.angle_beta   90.00
_cell.angle_gamma   90.00
#
_symmetry.space_group_name_H-M   'P 1'
#
loop_
_entity.id
_entity.type
_entity.pdbx_description
1 polymer ?
#
loop_
_entity_poly.entity_id
_entity_poly.type
_entity_poly.pdbx_seq_one_letter_code
_entity_poly.pdbx_strand_id
1 'polypeptide(L)'
;IRLGGAAALMIVLGYPGEVAGNVGTRAIFWILSMIPFIYIVRELVIGLKESISKQPDNVKGLISKAAILVVASWAFYPIVYLLPLLGVTGGSAIVVVETGYTIADIMAKAVFGLLIFVIAIRKSEAEADVNAVEAAPAEQASPVKKGS
;
A
#
# COMPACT_ATOMS: atom_id res chain seq x y z
N ILE A 1 15.30 8.07 -0.05
CA ILE A 1 16.56 7.34 -0.28
C ILE A 1 16.59 6.05 0.56
N ARG A 2 16.30 6.06 1.86
CA ARG A 2 16.37 4.87 2.73
C ARG A 2 15.47 3.72 2.28
N LEU A 3 14.19 3.98 2.00
CA LEU A 3 13.25 2.94 1.54
C LEU A 3 13.62 2.39 0.17
N GLY A 4 14.04 3.25 -0.77
CA GLY A 4 14.52 2.83 -2.08
C GLY A 4 15.76 1.94 -2.00
N GLY A 5 16.72 2.29 -1.13
CA GLY A 5 17.90 1.47 -0.88
C GLY A 5 17.55 0.10 -0.27
N ALA A 6 16.63 0.06 0.69
CA ALA A 6 16.15 -1.19 1.28
C ALA A 6 15.40 -2.06 0.25
N ALA A 7 14.59 -1.45 -0.63
CA ALA A 7 13.91 -2.15 -1.70
C ALA A 7 14.90 -2.75 -2.72
N ALA A 8 15.91 -1.99 -3.12
CA ALA A 8 16.96 -2.50 -4.00
C ALA A 8 17.72 -3.66 -3.34
N LEU A 9 18.08 -3.54 -2.06
CA LEU A 9 18.75 -4.60 -1.32
C LEU A 9 17.87 -5.87 -1.20
N MET A 10 16.58 -5.71 -0.96
CA MET A 10 15.62 -6.82 -0.92
C MET A 10 15.61 -7.61 -2.24
N ILE A 11 15.57 -6.91 -3.38
CA ILE A 11 15.59 -7.53 -4.71
C ILE A 11 16.93 -8.23 -4.96
N VAL A 12 18.05 -7.56 -4.70
CA VAL A 12 19.40 -8.12 -4.90
C VAL A 12 19.62 -9.39 -4.06
N LEU A 13 19.10 -9.43 -2.84
CA LEU A 13 19.17 -10.60 -1.97
C LEU A 13 18.13 -11.68 -2.34
N GLY A 14 16.96 -11.33 -2.84
CA GLY A 14 15.92 -12.29 -3.20
C GLY A 14 16.19 -13.01 -4.52
N TYR A 15 16.66 -12.28 -5.53
CA TYR A 15 16.82 -12.78 -6.89
C TYR A 15 17.70 -14.05 -7.02
N PRO A 16 18.91 -14.16 -6.36
CA PRO A 16 19.69 -15.38 -6.46
C PRO A 16 18.96 -16.62 -5.94
N GLY A 17 18.11 -16.46 -4.93
CA GLY A 17 17.28 -17.55 -4.43
C GLY A 17 16.13 -17.91 -5.38
N GLU A 18 15.55 -16.93 -6.08
CA GLU A 18 14.48 -17.15 -7.06
C GLU A 18 14.97 -18.04 -8.23
N VAL A 19 16.18 -17.76 -8.73
CA VAL A 19 16.78 -18.50 -9.84
C VAL A 19 17.51 -19.76 -9.39
N ALA A 20 17.68 -20.01 -8.08
CA ALA A 20 18.40 -21.17 -7.57
C ALA A 20 17.63 -22.47 -7.84
N GLY A 21 18.34 -23.46 -8.39
CA GLY A 21 17.81 -24.80 -8.64
C GLY A 21 17.70 -25.69 -7.39
N ASN A 22 18.19 -25.24 -6.23
CA ASN A 22 18.16 -26.02 -4.98
C ASN A 22 17.44 -25.30 -3.85
N VAL A 23 16.73 -26.10 -3.04
CA VAL A 23 15.89 -25.65 -1.93
C VAL A 23 16.68 -24.90 -0.85
N GLY A 24 17.91 -25.36 -0.54
CA GLY A 24 18.73 -24.75 0.50
C GLY A 24 19.15 -23.32 0.16
N THR A 25 19.65 -23.09 -1.05
CA THR A 25 20.02 -21.74 -1.52
C THR A 25 18.79 -20.84 -1.56
N ARG A 26 17.65 -21.34 -2.08
CA ARG A 26 16.39 -20.59 -2.10
C ARG A 26 15.97 -20.15 -0.70
N ALA A 27 16.02 -21.04 0.28
CA ALA A 27 15.65 -20.74 1.67
C ALA A 27 16.57 -19.68 2.31
N ILE A 28 17.89 -19.79 2.11
CA ILE A 28 18.86 -18.82 2.65
C ILE A 28 18.59 -17.43 2.09
N PHE A 29 18.47 -17.28 0.78
CA PHE A 29 18.24 -15.99 0.14
C PHE A 29 16.84 -15.42 0.45
N TRP A 30 15.83 -16.26 0.66
CA TRP A 30 14.55 -15.83 1.16
C TRP A 30 14.68 -15.20 2.55
N ILE A 31 15.35 -15.87 3.49
CA ILE A 31 15.57 -15.33 4.84
C ILE A 31 16.33 -14.02 4.79
N LEU A 32 17.40 -13.92 3.98
CA LEU A 32 18.18 -12.70 3.86
C LEU A 32 17.35 -11.54 3.27
N SER A 33 16.53 -11.79 2.27
CA SER A 33 15.67 -10.77 1.66
C SER A 33 14.53 -10.33 2.58
N MET A 34 14.11 -11.18 3.52
CA MET A 34 13.08 -10.83 4.51
C MET A 34 13.54 -9.74 5.50
N ILE A 35 14.83 -9.58 5.73
CA ILE A 35 15.36 -8.54 6.63
C ILE A 35 15.00 -7.14 6.09
N PRO A 36 15.43 -6.73 4.89
CA PRO A 36 15.04 -5.44 4.33
C PRO A 36 13.53 -5.35 4.05
N PHE A 37 12.85 -6.46 3.73
CA PHE A 37 11.40 -6.49 3.57
C PHE A 37 10.66 -6.07 4.85
N ILE A 38 10.99 -6.68 5.99
CA ILE A 38 10.38 -6.35 7.29
C ILE A 38 10.66 -4.89 7.66
N TYR A 39 11.87 -4.40 7.39
CA TYR A 39 12.20 -2.99 7.59
C TYR A 39 11.29 -2.08 6.74
N ILE A 40 11.11 -2.37 5.46
CA ILE A 40 10.25 -1.58 4.56
C ILE A 40 8.80 -1.59 5.05
N VAL A 41 8.25 -2.76 5.38
CA VAL A 41 6.87 -2.89 5.87
C VAL A 41 6.67 -2.10 7.16
N ARG A 42 7.62 -2.18 8.09
CA ARG A 42 7.59 -1.40 9.33
C ARG A 42 7.55 0.11 9.07
N GLU A 43 8.46 0.62 8.25
CA GLU A 43 8.52 2.05 7.91
C GLU A 43 7.23 2.50 7.18
N LEU A 44 6.73 1.66 6.28
CA LEU A 44 5.48 1.91 5.57
C LEU A 44 4.29 2.00 6.53
N VAL A 45 4.15 1.05 7.46
CA VAL A 45 3.05 1.04 8.45
C VAL A 45 3.12 2.26 9.37
N ILE A 46 4.32 2.65 9.82
CA ILE A 46 4.50 3.83 10.67
C ILE A 46 4.11 5.10 9.88
N GLY A 47 4.65 5.28 8.68
CA GLY A 47 4.35 6.44 7.85
C GLY A 47 2.88 6.55 7.46
N LEU A 48 2.22 5.40 7.17
CA LEU A 48 0.79 5.36 6.88
C LEU A 48 -0.06 5.73 8.09
N LYS A 49 0.26 5.23 9.29
CA LYS A 49 -0.45 5.61 10.52
C LYS A 49 -0.35 7.12 10.79
N GLU A 50 0.84 7.68 10.66
CA GLU A 50 1.05 9.12 10.81
C GLU A 50 0.29 9.92 9.74
N SER A 51 0.31 9.47 8.49
CA SER A 51 -0.42 10.10 7.40
C SER A 51 -1.93 10.06 7.64
N ILE A 52 -2.48 8.92 8.07
CA ILE A 52 -3.91 8.74 8.35
C ILE A 52 -4.36 9.66 9.48
N SER A 53 -3.56 9.82 10.53
CA SER A 53 -3.91 10.67 11.69
C SER A 53 -4.12 12.14 11.32
N LYS A 54 -3.45 12.61 10.25
CA LYS A 54 -3.50 13.99 9.75
C LYS A 54 -4.64 14.24 8.74
N GLN A 55 -5.39 13.21 8.36
CA GLN A 55 -6.47 13.34 7.38
C GLN A 55 -7.80 13.73 8.02
N PRO A 56 -8.70 14.41 7.28
CA PRO A 56 -10.07 14.64 7.70
C PRO A 56 -10.83 13.33 7.96
N ASP A 57 -11.77 13.34 8.89
CA ASP A 57 -12.46 12.13 9.35
C ASP A 57 -13.26 11.43 8.25
N ASN A 58 -13.80 12.19 7.28
CA ASN A 58 -14.56 11.67 6.15
C ASN A 58 -13.73 10.80 5.19
N VAL A 59 -12.40 10.95 5.16
CA VAL A 59 -11.50 10.17 4.28
C VAL A 59 -10.60 9.19 5.04
N LYS A 60 -10.46 9.32 6.37
CA LYS A 60 -9.61 8.43 7.20
C LYS A 60 -9.89 6.95 6.97
N GLY A 61 -11.16 6.57 6.94
CA GLY A 61 -11.55 5.17 6.76
C GLY A 61 -11.14 4.62 5.39
N LEU A 62 -11.21 5.42 4.34
CA LEU A 62 -10.83 5.02 2.99
C LEU A 62 -9.31 4.88 2.88
N ILE A 63 -8.56 5.83 3.42
CA ILE A 63 -7.09 5.79 3.44
C ILE A 63 -6.58 4.62 4.27
N SER A 64 -7.23 4.30 5.39
CA SER A 64 -6.90 3.12 6.21
C SER A 64 -7.08 1.82 5.43
N LYS A 65 -8.16 1.68 4.67
CA LYS A 65 -8.38 0.51 3.79
C LYS A 65 -7.31 0.41 2.70
N ALA A 66 -6.92 1.54 2.09
CA ALA A 66 -5.82 1.60 1.14
C ALA A 66 -4.50 1.13 1.75
N ALA A 67 -4.19 1.58 2.95
CA ALA A 67 -2.99 1.19 3.68
C ALA A 67 -2.93 -0.32 3.96
N ILE A 68 -4.05 -0.89 4.41
CA ILE A 68 -4.16 -2.34 4.62
C ILE A 68 -3.96 -3.11 3.33
N LEU A 69 -4.58 -2.66 2.23
CA LEU A 69 -4.44 -3.29 0.92
C LEU A 69 -2.99 -3.30 0.44
N VAL A 70 -2.26 -2.19 0.59
CA VAL A 70 -0.83 -2.10 0.23
C VAL A 70 -0.01 -3.11 1.03
N VAL A 71 -0.13 -3.11 2.35
CA VAL A 71 0.65 -4.01 3.21
C VAL A 71 0.30 -5.47 2.92
N ALA A 72 -0.98 -5.80 2.74
CA ALA A 72 -1.43 -7.15 2.43
C ALA A 72 -0.92 -7.63 1.06
N SER A 73 -1.00 -6.79 0.02
CA SER A 73 -0.50 -7.13 -1.31
C SER A 73 1.01 -7.35 -1.32
N TRP A 74 1.78 -6.57 -0.57
CA TRP A 74 3.22 -6.75 -0.46
C TRP A 74 3.60 -8.03 0.29
N ALA A 75 2.85 -8.38 1.36
CA ALA A 75 3.07 -9.63 2.09
C ALA A 75 2.80 -10.88 1.23
N PHE A 76 2.05 -10.75 0.16
CA PHE A 76 1.74 -11.85 -0.73
C PHE A 76 2.97 -12.38 -1.49
N TYR A 77 3.90 -11.50 -1.90
CA TYR A 77 5.11 -11.89 -2.64
C TYR A 77 6.01 -12.89 -1.89
N PRO A 78 6.40 -12.67 -0.63
CA PRO A 78 7.18 -13.66 0.11
C PRO A 78 6.44 -14.98 0.34
N ILE A 79 5.10 -14.99 0.37
CA ILE A 79 4.30 -16.22 0.47
C ILE A 79 4.41 -17.03 -0.83
N VAL A 80 4.23 -16.38 -1.98
CA VAL A 80 4.36 -17.02 -3.30
C VAL A 80 5.77 -17.58 -3.50
N TYR A 81 6.80 -16.85 -3.07
CA TYR A 81 8.18 -17.31 -3.11
C TYR A 81 8.40 -18.62 -2.34
N LEU A 82 7.68 -18.85 -1.26
CA LEU A 82 7.78 -20.07 -0.44
C LEU A 82 7.16 -21.30 -1.11
N LEU A 83 6.27 -21.17 -2.09
CA LEU A 83 5.55 -22.32 -2.67
C LEU A 83 6.48 -23.47 -3.13
N PRO A 84 7.60 -23.21 -3.85
CA PRO A 84 8.55 -24.28 -4.18
C PRO A 84 9.22 -24.91 -2.96
N LEU A 85 9.44 -24.16 -1.87
CA LEU A 85 10.00 -24.67 -0.61
C LEU A 85 9.00 -25.59 0.12
N LEU A 86 7.69 -25.38 -0.11
CA LEU A 86 6.60 -26.19 0.46
C LEU A 86 6.25 -27.41 -0.40
N GLY A 87 7.07 -27.71 -1.43
CA GLY A 87 6.90 -28.90 -2.26
C GLY A 87 6.08 -28.67 -3.53
N VAL A 88 5.69 -27.46 -3.86
CA VAL A 88 5.09 -27.14 -5.16
C VAL A 88 6.20 -27.14 -6.20
N THR A 89 6.39 -28.29 -6.91
CA THR A 89 7.50 -28.51 -7.85
C THR A 89 7.00 -28.99 -9.20
N GLY A 90 7.89 -28.97 -10.22
CA GLY A 90 7.56 -29.39 -11.58
C GLY A 90 6.91 -28.29 -12.43
N GLY A 91 6.39 -28.64 -13.60
CA GLY A 91 5.82 -27.66 -14.53
C GLY A 91 4.61 -26.91 -13.99
N SER A 92 3.79 -27.54 -13.14
CA SER A 92 2.66 -26.91 -12.46
C SER A 92 3.12 -25.87 -11.43
N ALA A 93 4.30 -26.02 -10.81
CA ALA A 93 4.84 -25.06 -9.86
C ALA A 93 5.10 -23.70 -10.52
N ILE A 94 5.65 -23.69 -11.72
CA ILE A 94 5.91 -22.46 -12.47
C ILE A 94 4.59 -21.72 -12.71
N VAL A 95 3.56 -22.43 -13.18
CA VAL A 95 2.24 -21.81 -13.43
C VAL A 95 1.63 -21.23 -12.15
N VAL A 96 1.71 -21.96 -11.04
CA VAL A 96 1.16 -21.50 -9.75
C VAL A 96 1.89 -20.27 -9.23
N VAL A 97 3.23 -20.26 -9.30
CA VAL A 97 4.06 -19.13 -8.85
C VAL A 97 3.80 -17.89 -9.72
N GLU A 98 3.84 -18.03 -11.05
CA GLU A 98 3.59 -16.93 -11.99
C GLU A 98 2.15 -16.37 -11.86
N THR A 99 1.18 -17.27 -11.69
CA THR A 99 -0.22 -16.85 -11.43
C THR A 99 -0.32 -16.10 -10.10
N GLY A 100 0.36 -16.57 -9.05
CA GLY A 100 0.41 -15.90 -7.75
C GLY A 100 1.00 -14.50 -7.85
N TYR A 101 2.14 -14.34 -8.51
CA TYR A 101 2.73 -13.01 -8.74
C TYR A 101 1.84 -12.12 -9.59
N THR A 102 1.17 -12.64 -10.61
CA THR A 102 0.22 -11.89 -11.43
C THR A 102 -0.95 -11.37 -10.60
N ILE A 103 -1.52 -12.19 -9.72
CA ILE A 103 -2.59 -11.76 -8.80
C ILE A 103 -2.08 -10.66 -7.86
N ALA A 104 -0.89 -10.84 -7.27
CA ALA A 104 -0.29 -9.84 -6.40
C ALA A 104 -0.09 -8.50 -7.14
N ASP A 105 0.37 -8.54 -8.37
CA ASP A 105 0.58 -7.35 -9.21
C ASP A 105 -0.73 -6.62 -9.55
N ILE A 106 -1.78 -7.34 -9.90
CA ILE A 106 -3.12 -6.76 -10.14
C ILE A 106 -3.61 -6.07 -8.87
N MET A 107 -3.50 -6.72 -7.71
CA MET A 107 -3.91 -6.14 -6.43
C MET A 107 -3.08 -4.91 -6.06
N ALA A 108 -1.76 -5.01 -6.18
CA ALA A 108 -0.86 -3.93 -5.79
C ALA A 108 -0.92 -2.70 -6.72
N LYS A 109 -1.24 -2.87 -7.99
CA LYS A 109 -1.20 -1.80 -8.99
C LYS A 109 -2.60 -1.31 -9.36
N ALA A 110 -3.49 -2.19 -9.84
CA ALA A 110 -4.79 -1.78 -10.36
C ALA A 110 -5.76 -1.40 -9.23
N VAL A 111 -5.95 -2.28 -8.24
CA VAL A 111 -6.92 -2.04 -7.16
C VAL A 111 -6.45 -0.89 -6.27
N PHE A 112 -5.17 -0.86 -5.93
CA PHE A 112 -4.59 0.23 -5.14
C PHE A 112 -4.63 1.56 -5.89
N GLY A 113 -4.29 1.59 -7.19
CA GLY A 113 -4.36 2.79 -8.01
C GLY A 113 -5.77 3.36 -8.09
N LEU A 114 -6.78 2.51 -8.29
CA LEU A 114 -8.18 2.92 -8.26
C LEU A 114 -8.58 3.50 -6.89
N LEU A 115 -8.13 2.90 -5.80
CA LEU A 115 -8.43 3.38 -4.46
C LEU A 115 -7.80 4.75 -4.18
N ILE A 116 -6.55 4.97 -4.61
CA ILE A 116 -5.89 6.28 -4.53
C ILE A 116 -6.64 7.33 -5.36
N PHE A 117 -7.11 6.99 -6.54
CA PHE A 117 -7.93 7.88 -7.36
C PHE A 117 -9.22 8.31 -6.65
N VAL A 118 -9.94 7.36 -6.04
CA VAL A 118 -11.15 7.66 -5.26
C VAL A 118 -10.83 8.56 -4.06
N ILE A 119 -9.72 8.31 -3.34
CA ILE A 119 -9.27 9.15 -2.23
C ILE A 119 -8.98 10.58 -2.72
N ALA A 120 -8.32 10.74 -3.85
CA ALA A 120 -7.99 12.05 -4.42
C ALA A 120 -9.26 12.85 -4.75
N ILE A 121 -10.26 12.22 -5.38
CA ILE A 121 -11.56 12.85 -5.66
C ILE A 121 -12.22 13.31 -4.37
N ARG A 122 -12.35 12.44 -3.37
CA ARG A 122 -13.00 12.75 -2.09
C ARG A 122 -12.31 13.90 -1.34
N LYS A 123 -11.00 13.97 -1.39
CA LYS A 123 -10.24 15.10 -0.82
C LYS A 123 -10.53 16.40 -1.56
N SER A 124 -10.52 16.36 -2.89
CA SER A 124 -10.80 17.55 -3.71
C SER A 124 -12.21 18.08 -3.51
N GLU A 125 -13.21 17.19 -3.39
CA GLU A 125 -14.60 17.57 -3.04
C GLU A 125 -14.65 18.25 -1.67
N ALA A 126 -14.02 17.68 -0.66
CA ALA A 126 -14.01 18.25 0.69
C ALA A 126 -13.32 19.63 0.76
N GLU A 127 -12.22 19.82 0.01
CA GLU A 127 -11.53 21.10 -0.09
C GLU A 127 -12.38 22.15 -0.82
N ALA A 128 -13.11 21.75 -1.86
CA ALA A 128 -14.02 22.64 -2.58
C ALA A 128 -15.18 23.13 -1.70
N ASP A 129 -15.76 22.24 -0.88
CA ASP A 129 -16.83 22.57 0.06
C ASP A 129 -16.35 23.59 1.13
N VAL A 130 -15.15 23.40 1.67
CA VAL A 130 -14.55 24.33 2.64
C VAL A 130 -14.34 25.71 2.01
N ASN A 131 -13.78 25.76 0.80
CA ASN A 131 -13.53 27.01 0.09
C ASN A 131 -14.85 27.72 -0.27
N ALA A 132 -15.91 26.97 -0.61
CA ALA A 132 -17.22 27.53 -0.90
C ALA A 132 -17.88 28.16 0.34
N VAL A 133 -17.71 27.53 1.51
CA VAL A 133 -18.19 28.06 2.79
C VAL A 133 -17.41 29.32 3.19
N GLU A 134 -16.11 29.35 2.99
CA GLU A 134 -15.26 30.49 3.31
C GLU A 134 -15.47 31.68 2.35
N ALA A 135 -15.81 31.40 1.10
CA ALA A 135 -16.14 32.43 0.09
C ALA A 135 -17.56 32.97 0.17
N ALA A 136 -18.46 32.36 0.96
CA ALA A 136 -19.82 32.85 1.14
C ALA A 136 -19.78 34.19 1.88
N PRO A 137 -20.33 35.28 1.31
CA PRO A 137 -20.27 36.61 1.96
C PRO A 137 -20.91 36.56 3.33
N ALA A 138 -20.34 37.27 4.30
CA ALA A 138 -20.88 37.51 5.64
C ALA A 138 -22.19 38.35 5.65
N GLU A 139 -22.94 38.32 4.57
CA GLU A 139 -24.10 39.20 4.29
C GLU A 139 -25.44 38.74 4.90
N GLN A 140 -25.42 37.70 5.75
CA GLN A 140 -26.68 37.27 6.43
C GLN A 140 -26.73 37.52 7.94
N ALA A 141 -25.82 38.32 8.47
CA ALA A 141 -25.94 38.86 9.83
C ALA A 141 -26.60 40.25 9.79
N SER A 142 -27.73 40.40 9.14
CA SER A 142 -28.56 41.61 9.33
C SER A 142 -29.13 41.61 10.75
N PRO A 143 -28.89 42.65 11.55
CA PRO A 143 -29.48 42.72 12.88
C PRO A 143 -30.99 42.86 12.76
N VAL A 144 -31.73 41.96 13.38
CA VAL A 144 -33.17 42.08 13.62
C VAL A 144 -33.40 43.43 14.26
N LYS A 145 -33.99 44.39 13.51
CA LYS A 145 -34.50 45.63 14.04
C LYS A 145 -35.57 45.28 15.09
N LYS A 146 -35.26 45.50 16.37
CA LYS A 146 -36.28 45.63 17.42
C LYS A 146 -37.13 46.86 17.08
N GLY A 147 -38.33 46.64 16.54
CA GLY A 147 -39.38 47.61 16.45
C GLY A 147 -39.95 47.88 17.86
N SER A 148 -40.00 49.10 18.21
CA SER A 148 -40.65 49.69 19.36
C SER A 148 -42.18 49.43 19.41
#